data_671c747ad5077a65d7b92437f62f0421
#
_entry.id   671c747ad5077a65d7b92437f62f0421
#
_cell.length_a   1.000
_cell.length_b   1.000
_cell.length_c   1.000
_cell.angle_alpha   90.00
_cell.angle_beta   90.00
_cell.angle_gamma   90.00
#
_symmetry.space_group_name_H-M   'P 1'
#
loop_
_entity.id
_entity.type
_entity.pdbx_description
1 polymer ?
#
loop_
_entity_poly.entity_id
_entity_poly.type
_entity_poly.pdbx_seq_one_letter_code
_entity_poly.pdbx_strand_id
1 'polypeptide(L)'
;MKIKTSLTICNAISLLVLSLLNFLSFKFFPEKILIGFTISLILVHFLALLIRSILCQKTIYNPLNDIENTLNTFSEGNLTSKVSTIPNNEIGRIGRKLNNLLENFENTIHNIYDVSDKLAKNSESLDVNLNSIVK
;
A
#
# COMPACT_ATOMS: atom_id res chain seq x y z
N MET A 1 3.54 0.99 12.58
CA MET A 1 3.34 1.70 13.87
C MET A 1 3.38 3.23 13.73
N LYS A 2 4.26 3.80 12.90
CA LYS A 2 4.41 5.27 12.73
C LYS A 2 3.18 6.00 12.14
N ILE A 3 2.45 5.40 11.21
CA ILE A 3 1.28 6.04 10.57
C ILE A 3 0.13 6.24 11.57
N LYS A 4 -0.20 5.19 12.35
CA LYS A 4 -1.29 5.25 13.34
C LYS A 4 -0.99 6.25 14.46
N THR A 5 0.25 6.28 14.97
CA THR A 5 0.67 7.23 15.99
C THR A 5 0.71 8.67 15.47
N SER A 6 1.20 8.91 14.26
CA SER A 6 1.18 10.23 13.63
C SER A 6 -0.24 10.74 13.43
N LEU A 7 -1.17 9.86 13.03
CA LEU A 7 -2.57 10.17 12.81
C LEU A 7 -3.29 10.55 14.11
N THR A 8 -3.06 9.79 15.19
CA THR A 8 -3.65 10.06 16.52
C THR A 8 -3.08 11.31 17.16
N ILE A 9 -1.77 11.54 17.05
CA ILE A 9 -1.11 12.75 17.57
C ILE A 9 -1.64 13.99 16.85
N CYS A 10 -1.78 13.96 15.54
CA CYS A 10 -2.32 15.08 14.77
C CYS A 10 -3.78 15.41 15.13
N ASN A 11 -4.63 14.39 15.44
CA ASN A 11 -5.99 14.60 15.95
C ASN A 11 -6.00 15.22 17.35
N ALA A 12 -5.17 14.72 18.24
CA ALA A 12 -5.08 15.22 19.60
C ALA A 12 -4.61 16.68 19.61
N ILE A 13 -3.62 17.03 18.80
CA ILE A 13 -3.13 18.41 18.66
C ILE A 13 -4.23 19.32 18.08
N SER A 14 -4.93 18.89 17.04
CA SER A 14 -6.03 19.66 16.43
C SER A 14 -7.15 19.96 17.43
N LEU A 15 -7.56 18.97 18.23
CA LEU A 15 -8.58 19.15 19.29
C LEU A 15 -8.10 20.06 20.41
N LEU A 16 -6.83 19.94 20.83
CA LEU A 16 -6.23 20.82 21.84
C LEU A 16 -6.17 22.27 21.38
N VAL A 17 -5.74 22.52 20.15
CA VAL A 17 -5.68 23.87 19.56
C VAL A 17 -7.08 24.46 19.48
N LEU A 18 -8.08 23.69 19.04
CA LEU A 18 -9.47 24.14 18.96
C LEU A 18 -10.04 24.51 20.34
N SER A 19 -9.78 23.71 21.35
CA SER A 19 -10.19 23.94 22.74
C SER A 19 -9.53 25.20 23.33
N LEU A 20 -8.23 25.38 23.06
CA LEU A 20 -7.46 26.54 23.56
C LEU A 20 -7.94 27.84 22.90
N LEU A 21 -8.20 27.83 21.60
CA LEU A 21 -8.74 28.98 20.86
C LEU A 21 -10.13 29.37 21.33
N ASN A 22 -11.02 28.39 21.60
CA ASN A 22 -12.33 28.67 22.17
C ASN A 22 -12.25 29.27 23.60
N PHE A 23 -11.35 28.74 24.43
CA PHE A 23 -11.14 29.27 25.79
C PHE A 23 -10.61 30.70 25.78
N LEU A 24 -9.66 31.02 24.90
CA LEU A 24 -9.13 32.38 24.73
C LEU A 24 -10.19 33.35 24.21
N SER A 25 -11.02 32.93 23.25
CA SER A 25 -12.11 33.74 22.69
C SER A 25 -13.13 34.11 23.74
N PHE A 26 -13.50 33.19 24.62
CA PHE A 26 -14.49 33.42 25.68
C PHE A 26 -14.08 34.54 26.65
N LYS A 27 -12.78 34.74 26.84
CA LYS A 27 -12.25 35.73 27.79
C LYS A 27 -12.07 37.12 27.20
N PHE A 28 -11.99 37.25 25.87
CA PHE A 28 -11.61 38.51 25.22
C PHE A 28 -12.69 39.16 24.35
N PHE A 29 -13.76 38.45 23.95
CA PHE A 29 -14.71 38.97 22.98
C PHE A 29 -16.16 39.02 23.51
N PRO A 30 -16.94 40.06 23.14
CA PRO A 30 -18.36 40.13 23.46
C PRO A 30 -19.18 39.03 22.76
N GLU A 31 -20.30 38.59 23.33
CA GLU A 31 -21.08 37.41 22.92
C GLU A 31 -21.39 37.33 21.41
N LYS A 32 -21.66 38.44 20.75
CA LYS A 32 -21.99 38.48 19.31
C LYS A 32 -20.80 38.09 18.41
N ILE A 33 -19.59 38.48 18.80
CA ILE A 33 -18.39 38.17 18.05
C ILE A 33 -17.94 36.72 18.33
N LEU A 34 -18.21 36.21 19.53
CA LEU A 34 -17.94 34.87 19.96
C LEU A 34 -18.63 33.82 19.07
N ILE A 35 -19.90 34.03 18.71
CA ILE A 35 -20.66 33.12 17.84
C ILE A 35 -20.04 33.04 16.45
N GLY A 36 -19.68 34.16 15.84
CA GLY A 36 -19.02 34.18 14.53
C GLY A 36 -17.67 33.49 14.54
N PHE A 37 -16.89 33.67 15.60
CA PHE A 37 -15.59 33.06 15.77
C PHE A 37 -15.67 31.53 15.93
N THR A 38 -16.62 31.03 16.73
CA THR A 38 -16.84 29.59 16.90
C THR A 38 -17.28 28.91 15.60
N ILE A 39 -18.16 29.52 14.83
CA ILE A 39 -18.59 29.01 13.52
C ILE A 39 -17.39 28.94 12.57
N SER A 40 -16.55 29.96 12.52
CA SER A 40 -15.35 29.99 11.69
C SER A 40 -14.38 28.85 12.06
N LEU A 41 -14.16 28.60 13.36
CA LEU A 41 -13.31 27.49 13.82
C LEU A 41 -13.86 26.13 13.42
N ILE A 42 -15.16 25.93 13.50
CA ILE A 42 -15.82 24.67 13.08
C ILE A 42 -15.63 24.45 11.58
N LEU A 43 -15.79 25.48 10.75
CA LEU A 43 -15.59 25.40 9.31
C LEU A 43 -14.14 25.03 8.95
N VAL A 44 -13.15 25.67 9.58
CA VAL A 44 -11.74 25.37 9.37
C VAL A 44 -11.43 23.93 9.76
N HIS A 45 -11.96 23.46 10.89
CA HIS A 45 -11.77 22.08 11.33
C HIS A 45 -12.40 21.07 10.36
N PHE A 46 -13.61 21.34 9.88
CA PHE A 46 -14.28 20.51 8.89
C PHE A 46 -13.48 20.42 7.59
N LEU A 47 -12.93 21.55 7.11
CA LEU A 47 -12.07 21.58 5.93
C LEU A 47 -10.78 20.75 6.14
N ALA A 48 -10.17 20.85 7.30
CA ALA A 48 -8.99 20.06 7.66
C ALA A 48 -9.28 18.55 7.66
N LEU A 49 -10.45 18.12 8.13
CA LEU A 49 -10.87 16.72 8.08
C LEU A 49 -11.06 16.22 6.64
N LEU A 50 -11.64 17.03 5.75
CA LEU A 50 -11.79 16.68 4.32
C LEU A 50 -10.43 16.48 3.65
N ILE A 51 -9.49 17.42 3.82
CA ILE A 51 -8.14 17.32 3.26
C ILE A 51 -7.45 16.05 3.78
N ARG A 52 -7.58 15.77 5.05
CA ARG A 52 -7.00 14.58 5.68
C ARG A 52 -7.59 13.28 5.14
N SER A 53 -8.92 13.23 4.90
CA SER A 53 -9.57 12.08 4.29
C SER A 53 -8.98 11.75 2.91
N ILE A 54 -8.78 12.78 2.07
CA ILE A 54 -8.17 12.64 0.74
C ILE A 54 -6.72 12.13 0.83
N LEU A 55 -5.93 12.69 1.76
CA LEU A 55 -4.55 12.25 1.97
C LEU A 55 -4.47 10.81 2.45
N CYS A 56 -5.34 10.40 3.36
CA CYS A 56 -5.41 9.03 3.86
C CYS A 56 -5.76 8.04 2.74
N GLN A 57 -6.71 8.42 1.88
CA GLN A 57 -7.10 7.61 0.73
C GLN A 57 -5.92 7.35 -0.22
N LYS A 58 -5.16 8.41 -0.58
CA LYS A 58 -4.00 8.29 -1.48
C LYS A 58 -2.81 7.54 -0.85
N THR A 59 -2.61 7.69 0.45
CA THR A 59 -1.40 7.21 1.12
C THR A 59 -1.55 5.81 1.71
N ILE A 60 -2.79 5.38 1.98
CA ILE A 60 -3.09 4.10 2.64
C ILE A 60 -4.01 3.24 1.80
N TYR A 61 -5.22 3.72 1.46
CA TYR A 61 -6.24 2.89 0.82
C TYR A 61 -5.86 2.46 -0.59
N ASN A 62 -5.47 3.40 -1.45
CA ASN A 62 -5.12 3.08 -2.83
C ASN A 62 -3.92 2.11 -2.93
N PRO A 63 -2.82 2.30 -2.18
CA PRO A 63 -1.71 1.34 -2.21
C PRO A 63 -2.08 -0.04 -1.65
N LEU A 64 -2.93 -0.13 -0.63
CA LEU A 64 -3.39 -1.41 -0.11
C LEU A 64 -4.26 -2.16 -1.13
N ASN A 65 -5.18 -1.45 -1.77
CA ASN A 65 -6.01 -2.02 -2.83
C ASN A 65 -5.17 -2.49 -4.03
N ASP A 66 -4.10 -1.75 -4.38
CA ASP A 66 -3.17 -2.13 -5.45
C ASP A 66 -2.39 -3.41 -5.08
N ILE A 67 -1.94 -3.53 -3.83
CA ILE A 67 -1.32 -4.76 -3.31
C ILE A 67 -2.29 -5.94 -3.39
N GLU A 68 -3.55 -5.76 -2.95
CA GLU A 68 -4.59 -6.79 -2.99
C GLU A 68 -4.87 -7.25 -4.42
N ASN A 69 -5.08 -6.30 -5.33
CA ASN A 69 -5.32 -6.60 -6.75
C ASN A 69 -4.13 -7.33 -7.40
N THR A 70 -2.90 -6.92 -7.08
CA THR A 70 -1.68 -7.58 -7.56
C THR A 70 -1.61 -9.03 -7.08
N LEU A 71 -1.91 -9.28 -5.81
CA LEU A 71 -1.95 -10.64 -5.26
C LEU A 71 -3.04 -11.49 -5.90
N ASN A 72 -4.23 -10.95 -6.13
CA ASN A 72 -5.31 -11.64 -6.80
C ASN A 72 -4.91 -12.02 -8.23
N THR A 73 -4.41 -11.06 -9.01
CA THR A 73 -3.95 -11.29 -10.39
C THR A 73 -2.81 -12.32 -10.45
N PHE A 74 -1.89 -12.28 -9.48
CA PHE A 74 -0.83 -13.28 -9.36
C PHE A 74 -1.38 -14.67 -9.03
N SER A 75 -2.37 -14.77 -8.14
CA SER A 75 -3.02 -16.06 -7.79
C SER A 75 -3.80 -16.68 -8.96
N GLU A 76 -4.24 -15.87 -9.91
CA GLU A 76 -4.88 -16.29 -11.16
C GLU A 76 -3.86 -16.76 -12.22
N GLY A 77 -2.55 -16.74 -11.90
CA GLY A 77 -1.48 -17.23 -12.76
C GLY A 77 -0.75 -16.15 -13.57
N ASN A 78 -1.09 -14.87 -13.42
CA ASN A 78 -0.33 -13.79 -14.03
C ASN A 78 0.92 -13.47 -13.18
N LEU A 79 2.01 -14.16 -13.48
CA LEU A 79 3.27 -14.06 -12.74
C LEU A 79 4.01 -12.72 -12.94
N THR A 80 3.64 -11.93 -13.96
CA THR A 80 4.29 -10.64 -14.26
C THR A 80 3.64 -9.45 -13.57
N SER A 81 2.60 -9.70 -12.74
CA SER A 81 1.90 -8.63 -12.02
C SER A 81 2.81 -7.96 -10.99
N LYS A 82 2.72 -6.62 -10.88
CA LYS A 82 3.53 -5.81 -9.94
C LYS A 82 2.69 -4.74 -9.29
N VAL A 83 2.99 -4.46 -8.02
CA VAL A 83 2.44 -3.30 -7.30
C VAL A 83 3.01 -2.03 -7.91
N SER A 84 2.16 -1.15 -8.39
CA SER A 84 2.52 0.10 -9.06
C SER A 84 2.51 1.31 -8.10
N THR A 85 1.59 1.32 -7.16
CA THR A 85 1.40 2.43 -6.21
C THR A 85 2.26 2.22 -4.96
N ILE A 86 3.46 2.81 -4.96
CA ILE A 86 4.45 2.65 -3.88
C ILE A 86 4.67 3.97 -3.15
N PRO A 87 3.90 4.27 -2.07
CA PRO A 87 4.10 5.46 -1.26
C PRO A 87 5.40 5.37 -0.44
N ASN A 88 5.92 6.52 0.00
CA ASN A 88 7.13 6.56 0.84
C ASN A 88 6.81 6.36 2.33
N ASN A 89 6.24 5.20 2.68
CA ASN A 89 5.89 4.81 4.04
C ASN A 89 6.01 3.29 4.23
N GLU A 90 5.47 2.75 5.34
CA GLU A 90 5.49 1.32 5.65
C GLU A 90 4.74 0.49 4.59
N ILE A 91 3.64 1.02 4.04
CA ILE A 91 2.87 0.34 2.98
C ILE A 91 3.72 0.21 1.71
N GLY A 92 4.40 1.29 1.31
CA GLY A 92 5.31 1.25 0.16
C GLY A 92 6.50 0.31 0.37
N ARG A 93 6.96 0.14 1.61
CA ARG A 93 7.98 -0.87 1.94
C ARG A 93 7.46 -2.29 1.73
N ILE A 94 6.19 -2.54 2.09
CA ILE A 94 5.53 -3.83 1.83
C ILE A 94 5.41 -4.06 0.33
N GLY A 95 4.92 -3.07 -0.43
CA GLY A 95 4.79 -3.16 -1.88
C GLY A 95 6.12 -3.50 -2.59
N ARG A 96 7.22 -2.85 -2.20
CA ARG A 96 8.56 -3.18 -2.73
C ARG A 96 9.00 -4.61 -2.40
N LYS A 97 8.78 -5.06 -1.17
CA LYS A 97 9.12 -6.44 -0.78
C LYS A 97 8.27 -7.46 -1.51
N LEU A 98 6.99 -7.14 -1.74
CA LEU A 98 6.10 -7.99 -2.52
C LEU A 98 6.58 -8.07 -3.98
N ASN A 99 6.92 -6.95 -4.62
CA ASN A 99 7.46 -6.97 -5.98
C ASN A 99 8.72 -7.83 -6.10
N ASN A 100 9.63 -7.75 -5.15
CA ASN A 100 10.83 -8.61 -5.13
C ASN A 100 10.48 -10.10 -4.96
N LEU A 101 9.47 -10.43 -4.16
CA LEU A 101 9.00 -11.79 -3.98
C LEU A 101 8.38 -12.33 -5.26
N LEU A 102 7.52 -11.55 -5.92
CA LEU A 102 6.89 -11.93 -7.18
C LEU A 102 7.92 -12.15 -8.29
N GLU A 103 8.93 -11.29 -8.39
CA GLU A 103 10.03 -11.43 -9.33
C GLU A 103 10.88 -12.69 -9.08
N ASN A 104 11.19 -13.00 -7.83
CA ASN A 104 11.88 -14.24 -7.47
C ASN A 104 11.04 -15.48 -7.82
N PHE A 105 9.74 -15.40 -7.66
CA PHE A 105 8.81 -16.49 -8.01
C PHE A 105 8.76 -16.70 -9.52
N GLU A 106 8.63 -15.62 -10.30
CA GLU A 106 8.66 -15.64 -11.76
C GLU A 106 9.94 -16.31 -12.26
N ASN A 107 11.11 -15.90 -11.73
CA ASN A 107 12.41 -16.49 -12.06
C ASN A 107 12.48 -17.97 -11.69
N THR A 108 11.93 -18.37 -10.55
CA THR A 108 11.89 -19.78 -10.12
C THR A 108 11.08 -20.63 -11.09
N ILE A 109 9.90 -20.15 -11.48
CA ILE A 109 9.06 -20.85 -12.45
C ILE A 109 9.76 -20.97 -13.80
N HIS A 110 10.43 -19.92 -14.27
CA HIS A 110 11.21 -19.96 -15.51
C HIS A 110 12.33 -21.00 -15.45
N ASN A 111 13.05 -21.05 -14.34
CA ASN A 111 14.09 -22.07 -14.14
C ASN A 111 13.51 -23.49 -14.12
N ILE A 112 12.33 -23.70 -13.54
CA ILE A 112 11.64 -25.02 -13.55
C ILE A 112 11.30 -25.42 -14.99
N TYR A 113 10.81 -24.51 -15.81
CA TYR A 113 10.55 -24.77 -17.23
C TYR A 113 11.82 -25.16 -17.99
N ASP A 114 12.92 -24.42 -17.80
CA ASP A 114 14.21 -24.70 -18.43
C ASP A 114 14.76 -26.07 -18.04
N VAL A 115 14.68 -26.41 -16.76
CA VAL A 115 15.12 -27.72 -16.26
C VAL A 115 14.24 -28.85 -16.81
N SER A 116 12.94 -28.63 -16.87
CA SER A 116 11.98 -29.61 -17.42
C SER A 116 12.21 -29.87 -18.91
N ASP A 117 12.49 -28.81 -19.70
CA ASP A 117 12.82 -28.96 -21.13
C ASP A 117 14.13 -29.72 -21.32
N LYS A 118 15.16 -29.42 -20.53
CA LYS A 118 16.44 -30.16 -20.56
C LYS A 118 16.25 -31.64 -20.18
N LEU A 119 15.40 -31.91 -19.17
CA LEU A 119 15.10 -33.27 -18.74
C LEU A 119 14.39 -34.07 -19.84
N ALA A 120 13.40 -33.46 -20.51
CA ALA A 120 12.70 -34.06 -21.63
C ALA A 120 13.67 -34.43 -22.78
N LYS A 121 14.54 -33.50 -23.17
CA LYS A 121 15.58 -33.74 -24.20
C LYS A 121 16.56 -34.83 -23.82
N ASN A 122 17.00 -34.89 -22.57
CA ASN A 122 17.89 -35.93 -22.07
C ASN A 122 17.21 -37.31 -22.08
N SER A 123 15.91 -37.34 -21.71
CA SER A 123 15.15 -38.59 -21.75
C SER A 123 14.99 -39.13 -23.15
N GLU A 124 14.71 -38.27 -24.13
CA GLU A 124 14.66 -38.65 -25.56
C GLU A 124 16.00 -39.18 -26.07
N SER A 125 17.10 -38.47 -25.69
CA SER A 125 18.46 -38.93 -26.05
C SER A 125 18.80 -40.28 -25.47
N LEU A 126 18.39 -40.54 -24.22
CA LEU A 126 18.58 -41.87 -23.59
C LEU A 126 17.77 -42.95 -24.29
N ASP A 127 16.56 -42.70 -24.72
CA ASP A 127 15.72 -43.66 -25.45
C ASP A 127 16.36 -44.03 -26.80
N VAL A 128 16.84 -43.04 -27.55
CA VAL A 128 17.58 -43.25 -28.80
C VAL A 128 18.84 -44.09 -28.57
N ASN A 129 19.61 -43.82 -27.54
CA ASN A 129 20.83 -44.57 -27.22
C ASN A 129 20.52 -46.01 -26.82
N LEU A 130 19.51 -46.25 -26.01
CA LEU A 130 19.05 -47.61 -25.63
C LEU A 130 18.60 -48.42 -26.86
N ASN A 131 17.83 -47.81 -27.76
CA ASN A 131 17.39 -48.46 -28.99
C ASN A 131 18.53 -48.78 -29.93
N SER A 132 19.66 -48.05 -29.86
CA SER A 132 20.86 -48.36 -30.66
C SER A 132 21.73 -49.53 -30.09
N ILE A 133 21.61 -49.81 -28.80
CA ILE A 133 22.36 -50.89 -28.14
C ILE A 133 21.65 -52.23 -28.27
N VAL A 134 20.32 -52.21 -28.40
CA VAL A 134 19.51 -53.43 -28.48
C VAL A 134 19.42 -54.02 -29.90
N LYS A 135 19.90 -53.32 -30.88
CA LYS A 135 20.08 -53.79 -32.26
C LYS A 135 21.44 -54.44 -32.48
#